data_0d3b80a87fad2fbe7cc9323962059b94
#
_entry.id   0d3b80a87fad2fbe7cc9323962059b94
#
_cell.length_a   1.000
_cell.length_b   1.000
_cell.length_c   1.000
_cell.angle_alpha   90.00
_cell.angle_beta   90.00
_cell.angle_gamma   90.00
#
_symmetry.space_group_name_H-M   'P 1'
#
loop_
_entity.id
_entity.type
_entity.pdbx_description
1 polymer ?
#
loop_
_entity_poly.entity_id
_entity_poly.type
_entity_poly.pdbx_seq_one_letter_code
_entity_poly.pdbx_strand_id
1 'polypeptide(L)'
;IVAPGGGFSILAVQNEGWRVAQALAEQGVTVFVLKYRLNPTPRDDGEFFAEMSRMFANIGRSPGQRPDSKDPGAGEDALAALKLIRGRAGEWGIDPARVGMIGFSAGAMTALTAVLTAGSDADPATFAPDFLGFIYGPMAAVEVPADAPPMFAALAIDDPLFGNGDFGIVSAW
;
A
#
# COMPACT_ATOMS: atom_id res chain seq x y z
N ILE A 1 1.28 8.50 -5.66
CA ILE A 1 1.62 8.28 -4.24
C ILE A 1 2.34 6.96 -4.10
N VAL A 2 3.42 6.90 -3.33
CA VAL A 2 4.13 5.67 -2.99
C VAL A 2 3.91 5.36 -1.51
N ALA A 3 3.36 4.18 -1.22
CA ALA A 3 3.10 3.67 0.13
C ALA A 3 4.09 2.53 0.46
N PRO A 4 5.13 2.79 1.29
CA PRO A 4 6.10 1.77 1.67
C PRO A 4 5.46 0.64 2.50
N GLY A 5 6.06 -0.55 2.49
CA GLY A 5 5.71 -1.63 3.38
C GLY A 5 6.31 -1.51 4.78
N GLY A 6 6.17 -2.55 5.57
CA GLY A 6 6.71 -2.64 6.93
C GLY A 6 5.76 -3.23 7.96
N GLY A 7 4.77 -4.03 7.52
CA GLY A 7 3.86 -4.78 8.38
C GLY A 7 3.01 -3.91 9.30
N PHE A 8 2.75 -2.66 8.94
CA PHE A 8 2.08 -1.65 9.78
C PHE A 8 2.78 -1.34 11.12
N SER A 9 4.01 -1.80 11.31
CA SER A 9 4.81 -1.53 12.51
C SER A 9 5.98 -0.60 12.24
N ILE A 10 6.49 -0.61 11.01
CA ILE A 10 7.54 0.29 10.51
C ILE A 10 7.19 0.76 9.10
N LEU A 11 8.01 1.66 8.56
CA LEU A 11 7.96 2.05 7.15
C LEU A 11 9.32 1.82 6.50
N ALA A 12 9.36 1.00 5.47
CA ALA A 12 10.55 0.75 4.64
C ALA A 12 10.85 1.95 3.71
N VAL A 13 10.83 3.18 4.27
CA VAL A 13 10.87 4.46 3.54
C VAL A 13 12.06 4.56 2.62
N GLN A 14 13.23 4.05 3.03
CA GLN A 14 14.45 4.19 2.24
C GLN A 14 14.38 3.38 0.92
N ASN A 15 13.94 2.13 1.00
CA ASN A 15 13.96 1.21 -0.15
C ASN A 15 12.69 1.30 -1.00
N GLU A 16 11.53 1.33 -0.34
CA GLU A 16 10.22 1.27 -0.99
C GLU A 16 9.56 2.65 -1.11
N GLY A 17 10.14 3.66 -0.47
CA GLY A 17 9.73 5.06 -0.58
C GLY A 17 10.66 5.86 -1.48
N TRP A 18 11.81 6.30 -0.93
CA TRP A 18 12.69 7.26 -1.59
C TRP A 18 13.31 6.75 -2.88
N ARG A 19 13.79 5.50 -2.92
CA ARG A 19 14.38 4.94 -4.14
C ARG A 19 13.37 4.80 -5.26
N VAL A 20 12.14 4.38 -4.93
CA VAL A 20 11.06 4.28 -5.91
C VAL A 20 10.64 5.68 -6.37
N ALA A 21 10.50 6.62 -5.44
CA ALA A 21 10.15 8.00 -5.76
C ALA A 21 11.19 8.64 -6.69
N GLN A 22 12.48 8.42 -6.41
CA GLN A 22 13.56 8.94 -7.26
C GLN A 22 13.49 8.35 -8.68
N ALA A 23 13.34 7.03 -8.80
CA ALA A 23 13.27 6.38 -10.11
C ALA A 23 12.06 6.87 -10.94
N LEU A 24 10.92 7.10 -10.31
CA LEU A 24 9.74 7.66 -10.98
C LEU A 24 9.92 9.14 -11.32
N ALA A 25 10.56 9.92 -10.45
CA ALA A 25 10.83 11.34 -10.69
C ALA A 25 11.79 11.53 -11.88
N GLU A 26 12.77 10.65 -12.08
CA GLU A 26 13.67 10.65 -13.25
C GLU A 26 12.91 10.40 -14.56
N GLN A 27 11.69 9.82 -14.48
CA GLN A 27 10.78 9.65 -15.62
C GLN A 27 9.75 10.79 -15.75
N GLY A 28 9.91 11.87 -14.99
CA GLY A 28 9.01 13.04 -15.04
C GLY A 28 7.71 12.88 -14.24
N VAL A 29 7.64 11.91 -13.33
CA VAL A 29 6.47 11.70 -12.46
C VAL A 29 6.66 12.46 -11.15
N THR A 30 5.69 13.30 -10.77
CA THR A 30 5.66 13.88 -9.43
C THR A 30 5.28 12.81 -8.41
N VAL A 31 6.09 12.63 -7.36
CA VAL A 31 5.90 11.54 -6.40
C VAL A 31 5.79 12.06 -4.97
N PHE A 32 4.82 11.53 -4.25
CA PHE A 32 4.61 11.75 -2.82
C PHE A 32 4.81 10.42 -2.09
N VAL A 33 5.74 10.38 -1.14
CA VAL A 33 5.96 9.20 -0.29
C VAL A 33 5.07 9.32 0.93
N LEU A 34 4.14 8.40 1.09
CA LEU A 34 3.16 8.40 2.17
C LEU A 34 3.76 7.84 3.46
N LYS A 35 3.71 8.63 4.52
CA LYS A 35 3.96 8.19 5.90
C LYS A 35 2.60 8.00 6.58
N TYR A 36 2.02 6.82 6.41
CA TYR A 36 0.74 6.48 7.02
C TYR A 36 0.89 6.05 8.48
N ARG A 37 -0.20 6.02 9.23
CA ARG A 37 -0.25 5.57 10.63
C ARG A 37 0.25 4.15 10.79
N LEU A 38 0.96 3.91 11.88
CA LEU A 38 1.50 2.60 12.25
C LEU A 38 0.92 2.15 13.58
N ASN A 39 0.93 0.85 13.81
CA ASN A 39 0.66 0.29 15.13
C ASN A 39 1.77 0.74 16.09
N PRO A 40 1.46 0.94 17.38
CA PRO A 40 2.47 1.26 18.39
C PRO A 40 3.57 0.19 18.43
N THR A 41 4.81 0.63 18.53
CA THR A 41 5.98 -0.22 18.73
C THR A 41 6.71 0.17 20.01
N PRO A 42 7.47 -0.74 20.64
CA PRO A 42 8.28 -0.42 21.80
C PRO A 42 9.21 0.79 21.55
N ARG A 43 9.40 1.61 22.57
CA ARG A 43 10.32 2.76 22.50
C ARG A 43 11.74 2.41 22.87
N ASP A 44 11.94 1.32 23.61
CA ASP A 44 13.26 0.76 23.88
C ASP A 44 13.79 0.04 22.67
N ASP A 45 15.00 0.35 22.26
CA ASP A 45 15.61 -0.21 21.05
C ASP A 45 15.76 -1.72 21.13
N GLY A 46 16.09 -2.28 22.29
CA GLY A 46 16.25 -3.73 22.49
C GLY A 46 14.94 -4.46 22.35
N GLU A 47 13.88 -3.94 22.97
CA GLU A 47 12.52 -4.50 22.85
C GLU A 47 12.01 -4.37 21.43
N PHE A 48 12.23 -3.23 20.76
CA PHE A 48 11.88 -3.00 19.38
C PHE A 48 12.54 -4.00 18.44
N PHE A 49 13.87 -4.16 18.53
CA PHE A 49 14.59 -5.14 17.70
C PHE A 49 14.17 -6.58 17.97
N ALA A 50 13.87 -6.92 19.22
CA ALA A 50 13.38 -8.25 19.57
C ALA A 50 11.98 -8.51 18.97
N GLU A 51 11.09 -7.52 18.97
CA GLU A 51 9.76 -7.62 18.36
C GLU A 51 9.85 -7.74 16.85
N MET A 52 10.63 -6.87 16.19
CA MET A 52 10.85 -6.95 14.75
C MET A 52 11.47 -8.28 14.32
N SER A 53 12.46 -8.77 15.07
CA SER A 53 13.07 -10.07 14.81
C SER A 53 12.06 -11.22 14.92
N ARG A 54 11.17 -11.18 15.90
CA ARG A 54 10.08 -12.17 16.04
C ARG A 54 9.08 -12.08 14.88
N MET A 55 8.71 -10.87 14.48
CA MET A 55 7.82 -10.65 13.34
C MET A 55 8.42 -11.25 12.06
N PHE A 56 9.67 -10.93 11.75
CA PHE A 56 10.35 -11.45 10.55
C PHE A 56 10.63 -12.94 10.62
N ALA A 57 10.98 -13.48 11.80
CA ALA A 57 11.23 -14.91 11.98
C ALA A 57 9.98 -15.78 11.81
N ASN A 58 8.80 -15.20 11.94
CA ASN A 58 7.52 -15.89 11.75
C ASN A 58 7.02 -15.82 10.31
N ILE A 59 7.62 -14.97 9.47
CA ILE A 59 7.32 -14.91 8.04
C ILE A 59 7.67 -16.27 7.40
N GLY A 60 6.72 -16.90 6.75
CA GLY A 60 6.89 -18.17 6.05
C GLY A 60 6.87 -19.43 6.92
N ARG A 61 6.78 -19.32 8.27
CA ARG A 61 6.65 -20.50 9.14
C ARG A 61 5.29 -21.15 9.09
N SER A 62 4.29 -20.42 8.74
CA SER A 62 2.92 -20.89 8.58
C SER A 62 2.38 -20.35 7.25
N PRO A 63 2.56 -21.09 6.14
CA PRO A 63 2.04 -20.69 4.85
C PRO A 63 0.54 -20.38 4.95
N GLY A 64 0.13 -19.19 4.51
CA GLY A 64 -1.26 -18.75 4.59
C GLY A 64 -1.68 -18.10 5.93
N GLN A 65 -0.86 -18.13 6.98
CA GLN A 65 -1.06 -17.29 8.15
C GLN A 65 -0.51 -15.90 7.88
N ARG A 66 -1.42 -14.96 7.68
CA ARG A 66 -1.07 -13.53 7.65
C ARG A 66 -0.58 -13.11 9.02
N PRO A 67 0.44 -12.25 9.12
CA PRO A 67 0.67 -11.52 10.35
C PRO A 67 -0.66 -10.87 10.80
N ASP A 68 -1.01 -10.99 12.07
CA ASP A 68 -2.22 -10.38 12.63
C ASP A 68 -2.01 -8.85 12.78
N SER A 69 -1.70 -8.22 11.66
CA SER A 69 -1.44 -6.79 11.56
C SER A 69 -2.73 -6.10 11.11
N LYS A 70 -3.49 -5.60 12.09
CA LYS A 70 -4.64 -4.75 11.79
C LYS A 70 -4.16 -3.46 11.15
N ASP A 71 -4.88 -3.00 10.13
CA ASP A 71 -4.71 -1.66 9.58
C ASP A 71 -4.98 -0.61 10.69
N PRO A 72 -3.99 0.21 11.07
CA PRO A 72 -4.17 1.23 12.10
C PRO A 72 -4.87 2.50 11.59
N GLY A 73 -5.52 2.45 10.45
CA GLY A 73 -6.11 3.59 9.74
C GLY A 73 -5.23 4.08 8.57
N ALA A 74 -4.34 3.23 8.07
CA ALA A 74 -3.47 3.57 6.95
C ALA A 74 -4.25 3.80 5.65
N GLY A 75 -5.35 3.06 5.43
CA GLY A 75 -6.26 3.27 4.30
C GLY A 75 -6.93 4.65 4.34
N GLU A 76 -7.36 5.11 5.50
CA GLU A 76 -7.91 6.47 5.68
C GLU A 76 -6.85 7.55 5.40
N ASP A 77 -5.61 7.32 5.81
CA ASP A 77 -4.49 8.23 5.52
C ASP A 77 -4.21 8.29 4.02
N ALA A 78 -4.33 7.17 3.31
CA ALA A 78 -4.19 7.13 1.85
C ALA A 78 -5.28 7.95 1.15
N LEU A 79 -6.53 7.82 1.57
CA LEU A 79 -7.64 8.63 1.05
C LEU A 79 -7.44 10.13 1.36
N ALA A 80 -7.02 10.46 2.57
CA ALA A 80 -6.72 11.84 2.95
C ALA A 80 -5.58 12.43 2.10
N ALA A 81 -4.54 11.63 1.80
CA ALA A 81 -3.44 12.04 0.92
C ALA A 81 -3.91 12.27 -0.52
N LEU A 82 -4.73 11.38 -1.08
CA LEU A 82 -5.33 11.56 -2.41
C LEU A 82 -6.14 12.85 -2.49
N LYS A 83 -7.00 13.08 -1.51
CA LYS A 83 -7.81 14.30 -1.42
C LYS A 83 -6.94 15.57 -1.33
N LEU A 84 -5.90 15.54 -0.49
CA LEU A 84 -4.98 16.67 -0.34
C LEU A 84 -4.24 16.96 -1.65
N ILE A 85 -3.72 15.91 -2.32
CA ILE A 85 -2.94 16.05 -3.54
C ILE A 85 -3.82 16.61 -4.66
N ARG A 86 -5.01 16.07 -4.85
CA ARG A 86 -5.95 16.58 -5.86
C ARG A 86 -6.41 18.00 -5.55
N GLY A 87 -6.70 18.30 -4.28
CA GLY A 87 -7.10 19.65 -3.86
C GLY A 87 -6.02 20.72 -4.06
N ARG A 88 -4.74 20.31 -4.12
CA ARG A 88 -3.59 21.20 -4.32
C ARG A 88 -2.88 20.98 -5.66
N ALA A 89 -3.51 20.28 -6.59
CA ALA A 89 -2.91 19.93 -7.88
C ALA A 89 -2.37 21.13 -8.65
N GLY A 90 -3.11 22.24 -8.65
CA GLY A 90 -2.69 23.48 -9.30
C GLY A 90 -1.43 24.10 -8.70
N GLU A 91 -1.21 23.98 -7.39
CA GLU A 91 -0.01 24.48 -6.72
C GLU A 91 1.26 23.70 -7.14
N TRP A 92 1.09 22.41 -7.44
CA TRP A 92 2.19 21.50 -7.76
C TRP A 92 2.32 21.21 -9.25
N GLY A 93 1.46 21.80 -10.09
CA GLY A 93 1.48 21.62 -11.54
C GLY A 93 1.19 20.19 -11.98
N ILE A 94 0.38 19.46 -11.22
CA ILE A 94 -0.04 18.08 -11.52
C ILE A 94 -1.48 18.02 -12.02
N ASP A 95 -1.76 16.98 -12.80
CA ASP A 95 -3.12 16.69 -13.28
C ASP A 95 -3.89 15.92 -12.20
N PRO A 96 -4.97 16.48 -11.63
CA PRO A 96 -5.76 15.82 -10.60
C PRO A 96 -6.46 14.53 -11.07
N ALA A 97 -6.65 14.34 -12.37
CA ALA A 97 -7.23 13.13 -12.97
C ALA A 97 -6.17 12.05 -13.29
N ARG A 98 -4.94 12.23 -12.81
CA ARG A 98 -3.82 11.31 -13.04
C ARG A 98 -3.02 11.05 -11.77
N VAL A 99 -3.70 10.83 -10.66
CA VAL A 99 -3.11 10.58 -9.33
C VAL A 99 -3.30 9.12 -8.94
N GLY A 100 -2.29 8.30 -9.19
CA GLY A 100 -2.31 6.89 -8.82
C GLY A 100 -1.58 6.59 -7.51
N MET A 101 -1.70 5.34 -7.08
CA MET A 101 -0.97 4.81 -5.93
C MET A 101 -0.18 3.56 -6.31
N ILE A 102 1.02 3.44 -5.75
CA ILE A 102 1.80 2.21 -5.74
C ILE A 102 2.13 1.87 -4.29
N GLY A 103 1.83 0.66 -3.89
CA GLY A 103 2.08 0.19 -2.52
C GLY A 103 2.85 -1.11 -2.48
N PHE A 104 3.61 -1.30 -1.41
CA PHE A 104 4.47 -2.45 -1.18
C PHE A 104 4.04 -3.16 0.11
N SER A 105 3.78 -4.48 0.09
CA SER A 105 3.40 -5.25 1.29
C SER A 105 2.22 -4.60 2.05
N ALA A 106 2.44 -4.15 3.29
CA ALA A 106 1.44 -3.38 4.05
C ALA A 106 1.00 -2.09 3.32
N GLY A 107 1.90 -1.43 2.59
CA GLY A 107 1.58 -0.31 1.72
C GLY A 107 0.69 -0.69 0.53
N ALA A 108 0.82 -1.93 0.01
CA ALA A 108 -0.09 -2.44 -1.00
C ALA A 108 -1.51 -2.64 -0.43
N MET A 109 -1.61 -3.16 0.80
CA MET A 109 -2.88 -3.23 1.52
C MET A 109 -3.49 -1.84 1.73
N THR A 110 -2.66 -0.86 2.13
CA THR A 110 -3.06 0.55 2.30
C THR A 110 -3.63 1.12 1.01
N ALA A 111 -2.95 0.92 -0.12
CA ALA A 111 -3.39 1.39 -1.43
C ALA A 111 -4.66 0.66 -1.92
N LEU A 112 -4.75 -0.65 -1.69
CA LEU A 112 -5.95 -1.43 -1.98
C LEU A 112 -7.15 -0.96 -1.16
N THR A 113 -6.97 -0.74 0.15
CA THR A 113 -8.04 -0.21 1.02
C THR A 113 -8.57 1.11 0.49
N ALA A 114 -7.70 2.00 -0.01
CA ALA A 114 -8.13 3.26 -0.62
C ALA A 114 -9.03 3.03 -1.84
N VAL A 115 -8.75 2.02 -2.68
CA VAL A 115 -9.62 1.66 -3.82
C VAL A 115 -10.96 1.10 -3.33
N LEU A 116 -10.92 0.11 -2.43
CA LEU A 116 -12.11 -0.60 -1.98
C LEU A 116 -13.07 0.29 -1.16
N THR A 117 -12.51 1.28 -0.44
CA THR A 117 -13.31 2.18 0.41
C THR A 117 -13.84 3.38 -0.35
N ALA A 118 -13.13 3.85 -1.38
CA ALA A 118 -13.57 4.99 -2.20
C ALA A 118 -14.94 4.75 -2.85
N GLY A 119 -15.24 3.52 -3.28
CA GLY A 119 -16.52 3.14 -3.88
C GLY A 119 -17.71 3.21 -2.90
N SER A 120 -17.48 3.37 -1.59
CA SER A 120 -18.54 3.51 -0.59
C SER A 120 -18.96 4.96 -0.30
N ASP A 121 -18.20 5.94 -0.78
CA ASP A 121 -18.46 7.36 -0.56
C ASP A 121 -19.30 7.98 -1.70
N ALA A 122 -19.97 9.10 -1.40
CA ALA A 122 -20.94 9.75 -2.30
C ALA A 122 -20.35 10.30 -3.62
N ASP A 123 -19.01 10.32 -3.74
CA ASP A 123 -18.29 10.72 -4.96
C ASP A 123 -17.01 9.90 -5.15
N PRO A 124 -17.14 8.70 -5.71
CA PRO A 124 -15.99 7.80 -5.93
C PRO A 124 -14.89 8.43 -6.81
N ALA A 125 -15.26 9.26 -7.76
CA ALA A 125 -14.32 9.93 -8.68
C ALA A 125 -13.36 10.88 -7.96
N THR A 126 -13.70 11.30 -6.73
CA THR A 126 -12.91 12.25 -5.96
C THR A 126 -11.85 11.57 -5.11
N PHE A 127 -12.00 10.27 -4.79
CA PHE A 127 -11.20 9.61 -3.75
C PHE A 127 -10.41 8.39 -4.22
N ALA A 128 -10.89 7.61 -5.20
CA ALA A 128 -10.13 6.47 -5.72
C ALA A 128 -8.86 6.93 -6.45
N PRO A 129 -7.74 6.21 -6.35
CA PRO A 129 -6.57 6.46 -7.20
C PRO A 129 -6.92 6.13 -8.66
N ASP A 130 -6.30 6.83 -9.63
CA ASP A 130 -6.55 6.60 -11.06
C ASP A 130 -5.86 5.34 -11.61
N PHE A 131 -4.93 4.77 -10.85
CA PHE A 131 -4.32 3.44 -11.09
C PHE A 131 -3.74 2.89 -9.78
N LEU A 132 -3.62 1.57 -9.71
CA LEU A 132 -3.07 0.85 -8.57
C LEU A 132 -1.84 0.04 -8.96
N GLY A 133 -0.71 0.28 -8.30
CA GLY A 133 0.45 -0.61 -8.27
C GLY A 133 0.39 -1.47 -7.00
N PHE A 134 0.16 -2.76 -7.14
CA PHE A 134 -0.01 -3.70 -6.03
C PHE A 134 1.19 -4.65 -5.97
N ILE A 135 2.18 -4.31 -5.13
CA ILE A 135 3.46 -5.01 -5.10
C ILE A 135 3.54 -5.89 -3.85
N TYR A 136 3.66 -7.20 -4.05
CA TYR A 136 3.70 -8.24 -3.01
C TYR A 136 2.76 -7.99 -1.83
N GLY A 137 1.55 -7.52 -2.13
CA GLY A 137 0.42 -7.48 -1.21
C GLY A 137 -0.29 -8.84 -1.11
N PRO A 138 -1.21 -9.02 -0.16
CA PRO A 138 -1.99 -10.26 -0.03
C PRO A 138 -2.81 -10.57 -1.27
N MET A 139 -2.69 -11.79 -1.80
CA MET A 139 -3.29 -12.19 -3.08
C MET A 139 -4.70 -12.80 -2.97
N ALA A 140 -5.29 -12.87 -1.77
CA ALA A 140 -6.65 -13.37 -1.60
C ALA A 140 -7.66 -12.53 -2.39
N ALA A 141 -8.68 -13.19 -2.94
CA ALA A 141 -9.76 -12.51 -3.63
C ALA A 141 -10.46 -11.48 -2.73
N VAL A 142 -10.84 -10.37 -3.33
CA VAL A 142 -11.64 -9.30 -2.71
C VAL A 142 -12.84 -9.02 -3.61
N GLU A 143 -13.86 -8.37 -3.08
CA GLU A 143 -14.93 -7.81 -3.88
C GLU A 143 -14.41 -6.54 -4.55
N VAL A 144 -14.24 -6.58 -5.87
CA VAL A 144 -13.69 -5.47 -6.65
C VAL A 144 -14.83 -4.57 -7.12
N PRO A 145 -14.78 -3.25 -6.85
CA PRO A 145 -15.77 -2.30 -7.39
C PRO A 145 -15.80 -2.33 -8.91
N ALA A 146 -16.99 -2.14 -9.49
CA ALA A 146 -17.17 -2.16 -10.95
C ALA A 146 -16.39 -1.04 -11.69
N ASP A 147 -16.08 0.03 -10.98
CA ASP A 147 -15.31 1.20 -11.44
C ASP A 147 -13.87 1.21 -10.89
N ALA A 148 -13.38 0.06 -10.42
CA ALA A 148 -12.01 -0.05 -9.93
C ALA A 148 -10.99 0.41 -10.99
N PRO A 149 -9.92 1.12 -10.59
CA PRO A 149 -8.90 1.58 -11.52
C PRO A 149 -8.08 0.42 -12.07
N PRO A 150 -7.39 0.59 -13.21
CA PRO A 150 -6.48 -0.44 -13.69
C PRO A 150 -5.40 -0.76 -12.65
N MET A 151 -5.09 -2.06 -12.50
CA MET A 151 -4.11 -2.54 -11.54
C MET A 151 -2.91 -3.18 -12.24
N PHE A 152 -1.71 -2.84 -11.78
CA PHE A 152 -0.49 -3.61 -12.00
C PHE A 152 -0.15 -4.38 -10.72
N ALA A 153 -0.07 -5.69 -10.78
CA ALA A 153 0.32 -6.53 -9.66
C ALA A 153 1.66 -7.21 -9.92
N ALA A 154 2.52 -7.25 -8.91
CA ALA A 154 3.79 -8.00 -8.95
C ALA A 154 4.02 -8.76 -7.66
N LEU A 155 4.39 -10.03 -7.80
CA LEU A 155 4.62 -10.95 -6.69
C LEU A 155 5.65 -11.99 -7.11
N ALA A 156 6.53 -12.41 -6.18
CA ALA A 156 7.34 -13.61 -6.37
C ALA A 156 6.46 -14.86 -6.19
N ILE A 157 6.60 -15.83 -7.09
CA ILE A 157 5.78 -17.05 -7.08
C ILE A 157 6.03 -17.92 -5.82
N ASP A 158 7.21 -17.77 -5.23
CA ASP A 158 7.68 -18.44 -4.03
C ASP A 158 7.66 -17.52 -2.79
N ASP A 159 6.89 -16.42 -2.83
CA ASP A 159 6.78 -15.52 -1.70
C ASP A 159 6.21 -16.24 -0.47
N PRO A 160 6.94 -16.30 0.66
CA PRO A 160 6.53 -17.06 1.83
C PRO A 160 5.30 -16.51 2.53
N LEU A 161 4.92 -15.25 2.28
CA LEU A 161 3.72 -14.62 2.85
C LEU A 161 2.43 -15.01 2.13
N PHE A 162 2.54 -15.46 0.87
CA PHE A 162 1.40 -15.67 -0.01
C PHE A 162 1.22 -17.13 -0.44
N GLY A 163 1.67 -18.07 0.37
CA GLY A 163 1.68 -19.49 0.10
C GLY A 163 0.54 -20.05 -0.77
N ASN A 164 0.83 -21.09 -1.52
CA ASN A 164 -0.10 -21.91 -2.32
C ASN A 164 -0.59 -21.34 -3.65
N GLY A 165 -0.02 -20.25 -4.19
CA GLY A 165 -0.36 -19.76 -5.53
C GLY A 165 -1.79 -19.23 -5.63
N ASP A 166 -2.34 -18.71 -4.54
CA ASP A 166 -3.61 -18.00 -4.58
C ASP A 166 -3.40 -16.62 -5.21
N PHE A 167 -3.93 -16.45 -6.41
CA PHE A 167 -3.94 -15.18 -7.15
C PHE A 167 -5.36 -14.60 -7.22
N GLY A 168 -6.18 -14.86 -6.22
CA GLY A 168 -7.59 -14.50 -6.20
C GLY A 168 -7.87 -13.03 -6.48
N ILE A 169 -7.03 -12.11 -5.96
CA ILE A 169 -7.18 -10.69 -6.25
C ILE A 169 -6.98 -10.37 -7.74
N VAL A 170 -6.00 -10.99 -8.41
CA VAL A 170 -5.74 -10.77 -9.84
C VAL A 170 -6.87 -11.33 -10.68
N SER A 171 -7.47 -12.45 -10.26
CA SER A 171 -8.61 -13.05 -10.95
C SER A 171 -9.91 -12.29 -10.73
N ALA A 172 -10.03 -11.57 -9.62
CA ALA A 172 -11.20 -10.75 -9.29
C ALA A 172 -11.17 -9.38 -10.00
N TRP A 173 -9.97 -8.85 -10.28
CA TRP A 173 -9.75 -7.57 -10.93
C TRP A 173 -9.94 -7.63 -12.42
#